data_aef91dac0616b647b5a2200981db65dc
#
_entry.id   aef91dac0616b647b5a2200981db65dc
#
_cell.length_a   1.000
_cell.length_b   1.000
_cell.length_c   1.000
_cell.angle_alpha   90.00
_cell.angle_beta   90.00
_cell.angle_gamma   90.00
#
_symmetry.space_group_name_H-M   'P 1'
#
loop_
_entity.id
_entity.type
_entity.pdbx_description
1 polymer ?
#
loop_
_entity_poly.entity_id
_entity_poly.type
_entity_poly.pdbx_seq_one_letter_code
_entity_poly.pdbx_strand_id
1 'polypeptide(L)'
;MIRLLGAALLLLGALLAGQALTGLLRRKRAVLRELRGFVEMMQAELLQRGTPLPELFARQADRRGLLWEPVRDCGRALARGVPADRAMEPLLETLKTGEALPEAAAAMGELSRALGKYDAGTQAERCKQICARLEEQEKQLWTTLTEKGRLYRALSFSAGAVLALMLW
;
A
#
# COMPACT_ATOMS: atom_id res chain seq x y z
N MET A 1 -1.86 31.74 32.77
CA MET A 1 -2.73 30.55 32.76
C MET A 1 -3.26 30.30 31.38
N ILE A 2 -4.04 31.20 30.75
CA ILE A 2 -4.66 31.01 29.40
C ILE A 2 -3.59 30.80 28.31
N ARG A 3 -2.47 31.50 28.35
CA ARG A 3 -1.39 31.35 27.35
C ARG A 3 -0.73 29.97 27.39
N LEU A 4 -0.56 29.40 28.58
CA LEU A 4 -0.02 28.05 28.79
C LEU A 4 -0.97 26.97 28.27
N LEU A 5 -2.26 27.14 28.50
CA LEU A 5 -3.29 26.23 27.98
C LEU A 5 -3.35 26.25 26.44
N GLY A 6 -3.23 27.43 25.81
CA GLY A 6 -3.18 27.57 24.36
C GLY A 6 -1.94 26.89 23.74
N ALA A 7 -0.77 27.10 24.36
CA ALA A 7 0.47 26.45 23.90
C ALA A 7 0.42 24.92 24.05
N ALA A 8 -0.11 24.41 25.16
CA ALA A 8 -0.29 22.96 25.37
C ALA A 8 -1.26 22.35 24.36
N LEU A 9 -2.36 23.02 24.04
CA LEU A 9 -3.32 22.57 23.01
C LEU A 9 -2.72 22.52 21.60
N LEU A 10 -1.90 23.51 21.24
CA LEU A 10 -1.20 23.54 19.94
C LEU A 10 -0.18 22.40 19.82
N LEU A 11 0.59 22.13 20.88
CA LEU A 11 1.54 21.02 20.91
C LEU A 11 0.83 19.66 20.83
N LEU A 12 -0.27 19.50 21.55
CA LEU A 12 -1.07 18.28 21.50
C LEU A 12 -1.67 18.06 20.11
N GLY A 13 -2.19 19.12 19.49
CA GLY A 13 -2.73 19.08 18.13
C GLY A 13 -1.66 18.69 17.09
N ALA A 14 -0.48 19.27 17.17
CA ALA A 14 0.64 18.94 16.29
C ALA A 14 1.12 17.49 16.48
N LEU A 15 1.15 16.98 17.71
CA LEU A 15 1.52 15.61 18.02
C LEU A 15 0.50 14.60 17.45
N LEU A 16 -0.79 14.86 17.63
CA LEU A 16 -1.88 14.01 17.11
C LEU A 16 -1.90 14.00 15.58
N ALA A 17 -1.74 15.16 14.92
CA ALA A 17 -1.63 15.25 13.47
C ALA A 17 -0.43 14.47 12.93
N GLY A 18 0.73 14.55 13.60
CA GLY A 18 1.92 13.78 13.23
C GLY A 18 1.71 12.27 13.36
N GLN A 19 1.01 11.81 14.41
CA GLN A 19 0.68 10.39 14.59
C GLN A 19 -0.31 9.88 13.53
N ALA A 20 -1.33 10.66 13.20
CA ALA A 20 -2.30 10.30 12.17
C ALA A 20 -1.62 10.14 10.80
N LEU A 21 -0.75 11.09 10.42
CA LEU A 21 -0.03 11.05 9.15
C LEU A 21 0.92 9.84 9.06
N THR A 22 1.67 9.56 10.13
CA THR A 22 2.55 8.38 10.18
C THR A 22 1.79 7.07 10.15
N GLY A 23 0.61 7.01 10.77
CA GLY A 23 -0.30 5.86 10.71
C GLY A 23 -0.76 5.58 9.28
N LEU A 24 -1.19 6.61 8.55
CA LEU A 24 -1.62 6.49 7.15
C LEU A 24 -0.49 5.97 6.24
N LEU A 25 0.71 6.52 6.37
CA LEU A 25 1.86 6.10 5.56
C LEU A 25 2.30 4.66 5.89
N ARG A 26 2.23 4.26 7.17
CA ARG A 26 2.48 2.86 7.57
C ARG A 26 1.47 1.91 6.96
N ARG A 27 0.20 2.29 6.91
CA ARG A 27 -0.85 1.50 6.26
C ARG A 27 -0.59 1.35 4.77
N LYS A 28 -0.30 2.44 4.06
CA LYS A 28 0.06 2.41 2.63
C LYS A 28 1.23 1.47 2.35
N ARG A 29 2.27 1.52 3.18
CA ARG A 29 3.41 0.62 3.06
C ARG A 29 3.03 -0.85 3.30
N ALA A 30 2.17 -1.12 4.29
CA ALA A 30 1.69 -2.48 4.55
C ALA A 30 0.89 -3.04 3.37
N VAL A 31 0.04 -2.22 2.76
CA VAL A 31 -0.72 -2.57 1.53
C VAL A 31 0.22 -2.87 0.36
N LEU A 32 1.23 -2.02 0.11
CA LEU A 32 2.21 -2.28 -0.96
C LEU A 32 2.98 -3.58 -0.74
N ARG A 33 3.38 -3.86 0.49
CA ARG A 33 4.08 -5.11 0.84
C ARG A 33 3.19 -6.33 0.61
N GLU A 34 1.93 -6.27 0.99
CA GLU A 34 0.96 -7.34 0.76
C GLU A 34 0.75 -7.56 -0.74
N LEU A 35 0.57 -6.47 -1.49
CA LEU A 35 0.40 -6.52 -2.94
C LEU A 35 1.63 -7.11 -3.64
N ARG A 36 2.84 -6.71 -3.23
CA ARG A 36 4.09 -7.29 -3.75
C ARG A 36 4.16 -8.78 -3.47
N GLY A 37 3.92 -9.20 -2.24
CA GLY A 37 3.91 -10.63 -1.88
C GLY A 37 2.88 -11.44 -2.68
N PHE A 38 1.74 -10.84 -3.02
CA PHE A 38 0.74 -11.46 -3.90
C PHE A 38 1.28 -11.64 -5.32
N VAL A 39 1.90 -10.62 -5.91
CA VAL A 39 2.47 -10.70 -7.26
C VAL A 39 3.66 -11.66 -7.33
N GLU A 40 4.51 -11.69 -6.30
CA GLU A 40 5.61 -12.67 -6.17
C GLU A 40 5.07 -14.10 -6.13
N MET A 41 4.01 -14.35 -5.37
CA MET A 41 3.35 -15.65 -5.34
C MET A 41 2.77 -16.03 -6.71
N MET A 42 2.09 -15.08 -7.39
CA MET A 42 1.58 -15.31 -8.76
C MET A 42 2.72 -15.68 -9.71
N GLN A 43 3.83 -14.96 -9.68
CA GLN A 43 5.00 -15.25 -10.51
C GLN A 43 5.51 -16.68 -10.29
N ALA A 44 5.69 -17.08 -9.03
CA ALA A 44 6.17 -18.41 -8.70
C ALA A 44 5.23 -19.52 -9.18
N GLU A 45 3.93 -19.36 -8.97
CA GLU A 45 2.92 -20.36 -9.38
C GLU A 45 2.78 -20.45 -10.90
N LEU A 46 2.86 -19.33 -11.62
CA LEU A 46 2.86 -19.31 -13.08
C LEU A 46 4.04 -20.09 -13.67
N LEU A 47 5.22 -19.95 -13.07
CA LEU A 47 6.43 -20.65 -13.54
C LEU A 47 6.48 -22.12 -13.16
N GLN A 48 5.95 -22.50 -11.99
CA GLN A 48 6.16 -23.84 -11.43
C GLN A 48 5.00 -24.79 -11.69
N ARG A 49 3.76 -24.31 -11.65
CA ARG A 49 2.57 -25.18 -11.59
C ARG A 49 1.50 -24.88 -12.63
N GLY A 50 1.55 -23.73 -13.29
CA GLY A 50 0.48 -23.30 -14.19
C GLY A 50 -0.89 -23.19 -13.49
N THR A 51 -0.89 -22.88 -12.18
CA THR A 51 -2.12 -22.82 -11.36
C THR A 51 -3.12 -21.82 -11.96
N PRO A 52 -4.40 -22.18 -12.09
CA PRO A 52 -5.42 -21.28 -12.64
C PRO A 52 -5.57 -20.00 -11.77
N LEU A 53 -5.72 -18.85 -12.42
CA LEU A 53 -5.86 -17.55 -11.74
C LEU A 53 -6.93 -17.54 -10.63
N PRO A 54 -8.14 -18.12 -10.81
CA PRO A 54 -9.15 -18.13 -9.76
C PRO A 54 -8.65 -18.77 -8.45
N GLU A 55 -7.88 -19.84 -8.55
CA GLU A 55 -7.32 -20.56 -7.39
C GLU A 55 -6.24 -19.73 -6.68
N LEU A 56 -5.40 -19.02 -7.45
CA LEU A 56 -4.38 -18.12 -6.89
C LEU A 56 -5.03 -16.99 -6.06
N PHE A 57 -6.07 -16.38 -6.59
CA PHE A 57 -6.81 -15.33 -5.89
C PHE A 57 -7.54 -15.87 -4.65
N ALA A 58 -8.12 -17.07 -4.72
CA ALA A 58 -8.77 -17.71 -3.58
C ALA A 58 -7.78 -17.98 -2.44
N ARG A 59 -6.60 -18.54 -2.73
CA ARG A 59 -5.54 -18.77 -1.74
C ARG A 59 -5.05 -17.48 -1.09
N GLN A 60 -4.97 -16.38 -1.83
CA GLN A 60 -4.57 -15.10 -1.27
C GLN A 60 -5.67 -14.51 -0.37
N ALA A 61 -6.93 -14.62 -0.77
CA ALA A 61 -8.06 -14.16 0.01
C ALA A 61 -8.16 -14.87 1.38
N ASP A 62 -7.79 -16.16 1.44
CA ASP A 62 -7.79 -16.94 2.69
C ASP A 62 -6.80 -16.41 3.74
N ARG A 63 -5.77 -15.66 3.33
CA ARG A 63 -4.79 -15.04 4.24
C ARG A 63 -5.32 -13.85 5.03
N ARG A 64 -6.53 -13.38 4.72
CA ARG A 64 -7.21 -12.26 5.41
C ARG A 64 -6.32 -11.03 5.65
N GLY A 65 -5.55 -10.64 4.63
CA GLY A 65 -4.75 -9.41 4.65
C GLY A 65 -5.58 -8.14 4.52
N LEU A 66 -4.93 -7.00 4.33
CA LEU A 66 -5.59 -5.69 4.16
C LEU A 66 -6.41 -5.60 2.88
N LEU A 67 -6.02 -6.36 1.85
CA LEU A 67 -6.66 -6.43 0.53
C LEU A 67 -7.52 -7.68 0.34
N TRP A 68 -7.81 -8.44 1.43
CA TRP A 68 -8.49 -9.73 1.33
C TRP A 68 -9.86 -9.65 0.64
N GLU A 69 -10.62 -8.60 0.93
CA GLU A 69 -11.97 -8.43 0.39
C GLU A 69 -11.99 -8.18 -1.13
N PRO A 70 -11.28 -7.16 -1.67
CA PRO A 70 -11.21 -6.96 -3.11
C PRO A 70 -10.53 -8.14 -3.82
N VAL A 71 -9.52 -8.79 -3.24
CA VAL A 71 -8.87 -9.96 -3.82
C VAL A 71 -9.84 -11.14 -3.91
N ARG A 72 -10.65 -11.37 -2.88
CA ARG A 72 -11.69 -12.40 -2.88
C ARG A 72 -12.74 -12.15 -3.97
N ASP A 73 -13.16 -10.90 -4.13
CA ASP A 73 -14.15 -10.53 -5.13
C ASP A 73 -13.60 -10.69 -6.55
N CYS A 74 -12.32 -10.37 -6.77
CA CYS A 74 -11.59 -10.68 -7.99
C CYS A 74 -11.58 -12.20 -8.26
N GLY A 75 -11.24 -13.01 -7.28
CA GLY A 75 -11.23 -14.47 -7.40
C GLY A 75 -12.60 -15.04 -7.76
N ARG A 76 -13.67 -14.54 -7.17
CA ARG A 76 -15.05 -14.92 -7.50
C ARG A 76 -15.45 -14.53 -8.92
N ALA A 77 -15.01 -13.36 -9.39
CA ALA A 77 -15.28 -12.92 -10.76
C ALA A 77 -14.53 -13.80 -11.76
N LEU A 78 -13.25 -14.10 -11.51
CA LEU A 78 -12.44 -15.01 -12.33
C LEU A 78 -13.03 -16.41 -12.39
N ALA A 79 -13.53 -16.95 -11.27
CA ALA A 79 -14.17 -18.26 -11.21
C ALA A 79 -15.47 -18.32 -12.04
N ARG A 80 -16.14 -17.20 -12.28
CA ARG A 80 -17.30 -17.06 -13.16
C ARG A 80 -16.93 -16.84 -14.63
N GLY A 81 -15.64 -16.88 -14.97
CA GLY A 81 -15.16 -16.68 -16.33
C GLY A 81 -15.06 -15.21 -16.76
N VAL A 82 -15.12 -14.26 -15.82
CA VAL A 82 -14.90 -12.85 -16.14
C VAL A 82 -13.43 -12.64 -16.51
N PRO A 83 -13.11 -11.94 -17.60
CA PRO A 83 -11.74 -11.64 -18.00
C PRO A 83 -10.97 -10.91 -16.90
N ALA A 84 -9.65 -11.18 -16.77
CA ALA A 84 -8.82 -10.69 -15.66
C ALA A 84 -8.80 -9.17 -15.55
N ASP A 85 -8.83 -8.44 -16.66
CA ASP A 85 -8.88 -6.97 -16.72
C ASP A 85 -10.12 -6.40 -16.02
N ARG A 86 -11.29 -7.03 -16.19
CA ARG A 86 -12.52 -6.64 -15.51
C ARG A 86 -12.63 -7.24 -14.11
N ALA A 87 -12.17 -8.47 -13.92
CA ALA A 87 -12.24 -9.13 -12.62
C ALA A 87 -11.42 -8.42 -11.57
N MET A 88 -10.31 -7.75 -11.95
CA MET A 88 -9.44 -7.00 -11.04
C MET A 88 -9.90 -5.57 -10.73
N GLU A 89 -10.98 -5.11 -11.33
CA GLU A 89 -11.50 -3.75 -11.15
C GLU A 89 -11.75 -3.37 -9.68
N PRO A 90 -12.35 -4.23 -8.82
CA PRO A 90 -12.53 -3.92 -7.40
C PRO A 90 -11.22 -3.69 -6.64
N LEU A 91 -10.17 -4.46 -6.97
CA LEU A 91 -8.85 -4.29 -6.39
C LEU A 91 -8.21 -2.98 -6.85
N LEU A 92 -8.30 -2.65 -8.14
CA LEU A 92 -7.76 -1.41 -8.70
C LEU A 92 -8.44 -0.19 -8.09
N GLU A 93 -9.75 -0.21 -7.91
CA GLU A 93 -10.51 0.87 -7.31
C GLU A 93 -10.15 1.05 -5.83
N THR A 94 -10.01 -0.04 -5.07
CA THR A 94 -9.56 -0.01 -3.68
C THR A 94 -8.17 0.60 -3.56
N LEU A 95 -7.23 0.23 -4.43
CA LEU A 95 -5.88 0.79 -4.42
C LEU A 95 -5.88 2.27 -4.78
N LYS A 96 -6.68 2.68 -5.76
CA LYS A 96 -6.72 4.05 -6.28
C LYS A 96 -7.40 5.02 -5.33
N THR A 97 -8.58 4.69 -4.84
CA THR A 97 -9.41 5.56 -4.01
C THR A 97 -9.31 5.24 -2.54
N GLY A 98 -9.45 3.99 -2.14
CA GLY A 98 -9.45 3.56 -0.75
C GLY A 98 -8.09 3.71 -0.06
N GLU A 99 -7.02 3.28 -0.71
CA GLU A 99 -5.67 3.35 -0.15
C GLU A 99 -4.83 4.53 -0.69
N ALA A 100 -5.37 5.27 -1.67
CA ALA A 100 -4.69 6.39 -2.33
C ALA A 100 -3.28 6.01 -2.85
N LEU A 101 -3.21 4.89 -3.58
CA LEU A 101 -2.03 4.32 -4.21
C LEU A 101 -2.23 4.23 -5.75
N PRO A 102 -2.38 5.36 -6.46
CA PRO A 102 -2.72 5.36 -7.88
C PRO A 102 -1.65 4.69 -8.76
N GLU A 103 -0.39 4.80 -8.41
CA GLU A 103 0.71 4.16 -9.15
C GLU A 103 0.71 2.64 -9.01
N ALA A 104 0.41 2.13 -7.80
CA ALA A 104 0.24 0.69 -7.59
C ALA A 104 -1.00 0.17 -8.34
N ALA A 105 -2.10 0.93 -8.36
CA ALA A 105 -3.28 0.62 -9.14
C ALA A 105 -2.97 0.57 -10.65
N ALA A 106 -2.19 1.54 -11.17
CA ALA A 106 -1.77 1.55 -12.57
C ALA A 106 -0.92 0.32 -12.93
N ALA A 107 0.07 -0.01 -12.07
CA ALA A 107 0.92 -1.19 -12.26
C ALA A 107 0.10 -2.49 -12.25
N MET A 108 -0.84 -2.64 -11.32
CA MET A 108 -1.74 -3.81 -11.29
C MET A 108 -2.71 -3.83 -12.47
N GLY A 109 -3.14 -2.68 -12.98
CA GLY A 109 -3.94 -2.58 -14.21
C GLY A 109 -3.17 -3.01 -15.47
N GLU A 110 -1.87 -2.74 -15.55
CA GLU A 110 -1.01 -3.29 -16.60
C GLU A 110 -0.91 -4.81 -16.49
N LEU A 111 -0.75 -5.34 -15.28
CA LEU A 111 -0.70 -6.77 -15.03
C LEU A 111 -2.03 -7.44 -15.43
N SER A 112 -3.17 -6.90 -15.00
CA SER A 112 -4.49 -7.48 -15.28
C SER A 112 -4.76 -7.65 -16.77
N ARG A 113 -4.29 -6.71 -17.59
CA ARG A 113 -4.41 -6.76 -19.05
C ARG A 113 -3.49 -7.80 -19.72
N ALA A 114 -2.40 -8.18 -19.04
CA ALA A 114 -1.45 -9.17 -19.52
C ALA A 114 -1.86 -10.60 -19.11
N LEU A 115 -2.55 -10.74 -17.97
CA LEU A 115 -2.97 -12.04 -17.46
C LEU A 115 -3.95 -12.73 -18.41
N GLY A 116 -3.66 -13.99 -18.73
CA GLY A 116 -4.48 -14.81 -19.62
C GLY A 116 -4.33 -14.54 -21.13
N LYS A 117 -3.50 -13.56 -21.54
CA LYS A 117 -3.28 -13.23 -22.96
C LYS A 117 -1.95 -13.72 -23.52
N TYR A 118 -0.97 -13.93 -22.64
CA TYR A 118 0.38 -14.34 -23.00
C TYR A 118 0.73 -15.69 -22.39
N ASP A 119 1.83 -16.28 -22.86
CA ASP A 119 2.42 -17.48 -22.27
C ASP A 119 2.88 -17.25 -20.82
N ALA A 120 3.02 -18.33 -20.06
CA ALA A 120 3.36 -18.28 -18.63
C ALA A 120 4.70 -17.56 -18.37
N GLY A 121 5.70 -17.71 -19.23
CA GLY A 121 6.98 -17.04 -19.10
C GLY A 121 6.88 -15.52 -19.23
N THR A 122 6.16 -15.04 -20.23
CA THR A 122 5.89 -13.60 -20.43
C THR A 122 5.07 -13.01 -19.28
N GLN A 123 4.06 -13.74 -18.79
CA GLN A 123 3.29 -13.30 -17.62
C GLN A 123 4.17 -13.21 -16.37
N ALA A 124 5.04 -14.19 -16.14
CA ALA A 124 5.96 -14.18 -14.99
C ALA A 124 6.97 -13.03 -15.05
N GLU A 125 7.51 -12.70 -16.23
CA GLU A 125 8.39 -11.55 -16.41
C GLU A 125 7.65 -10.23 -16.14
N ARG A 126 6.40 -10.12 -16.54
CA ARG A 126 5.54 -8.97 -16.18
C ARG A 126 5.35 -8.86 -14.67
N CYS A 127 5.06 -9.98 -13.98
CA CYS A 127 4.97 -10.00 -12.52
C CYS A 127 6.26 -9.47 -11.87
N LYS A 128 7.44 -9.91 -12.35
CA LYS A 128 8.74 -9.46 -11.86
C LYS A 128 8.93 -7.94 -12.03
N GLN A 129 8.58 -7.39 -13.19
CA GLN A 129 8.65 -5.95 -13.43
C GLN A 129 7.73 -5.17 -12.49
N ILE A 130 6.50 -5.66 -12.25
CA ILE A 130 5.56 -5.04 -11.32
C ILE A 130 6.09 -5.13 -9.90
N CYS A 131 6.64 -6.25 -9.44
CA CYS A 131 7.28 -6.39 -8.14
C CYS A 131 8.37 -5.35 -7.92
N ALA A 132 9.25 -5.13 -8.90
CA ALA A 132 10.30 -4.13 -8.83
C ALA A 132 9.74 -2.70 -8.65
N ARG A 133 8.66 -2.36 -9.40
CA ARG A 133 7.98 -1.05 -9.25
C ARG A 133 7.34 -0.88 -7.87
N LEU A 134 6.68 -1.92 -7.36
CA LEU A 134 6.05 -1.88 -6.02
C LEU A 134 7.11 -1.77 -4.91
N GLU A 135 8.25 -2.43 -5.06
CA GLU A 135 9.38 -2.31 -4.14
C GLU A 135 9.95 -0.90 -4.12
N GLU A 136 10.11 -0.26 -5.27
CA GLU A 136 10.57 1.12 -5.36
C GLU A 136 9.60 2.09 -4.67
N GLN A 137 8.29 1.92 -4.89
CA GLN A 137 7.26 2.70 -4.19
C GLN A 137 7.30 2.47 -2.67
N GLU A 138 7.51 1.22 -2.21
CA GLU A 138 7.67 0.92 -0.79
C GLU A 138 8.88 1.64 -0.19
N LYS A 139 10.02 1.68 -0.91
CA LYS A 139 11.23 2.39 -0.49
C LYS A 139 11.01 3.91 -0.40
N GLN A 140 10.36 4.50 -1.38
CA GLN A 140 10.04 5.93 -1.40
C GLN A 140 9.13 6.33 -0.23
N LEU A 141 8.12 5.51 0.09
CA LEU A 141 7.30 5.73 1.27
C LEU A 141 8.10 5.60 2.58
N TRP A 142 9.05 4.69 2.63
CA TRP A 142 9.91 4.53 3.81
C TRP A 142 10.84 5.72 4.02
N THR A 143 11.49 6.24 2.99
CA THR A 143 12.30 7.47 3.05
C THR A 143 11.46 8.64 3.53
N THR A 144 10.28 8.84 2.96
CA THR A 144 9.34 9.88 3.37
C THR A 144 8.95 9.75 4.85
N LEU A 145 8.70 8.53 5.34
CA LEU A 145 8.39 8.28 6.75
C LEU A 145 9.55 8.64 7.69
N THR A 146 10.77 8.26 7.31
CA THR A 146 11.96 8.52 8.14
C THR A 146 12.33 9.99 8.17
N GLU A 147 12.26 10.67 7.03
CA GLU A 147 12.55 12.11 6.92
C GLU A 147 11.51 12.95 7.68
N LYS A 148 10.23 12.71 7.45
CA LYS A 148 9.16 13.42 8.17
C LYS A 148 9.21 13.13 9.67
N GLY A 149 9.47 11.90 10.08
CA GLY A 149 9.62 11.56 11.50
C GLY A 149 10.79 12.28 12.19
N ARG A 150 11.89 12.56 11.46
CA ARG A 150 13.01 13.38 11.98
C ARG A 150 12.63 14.86 12.07
N LEU A 151 11.97 15.39 11.05
CA LEU A 151 11.50 16.78 11.02
C LEU A 151 10.49 17.07 12.14
N TYR A 152 9.52 16.20 12.37
CA TYR A 152 8.55 16.38 13.44
C TYR A 152 9.21 16.34 14.83
N ARG A 153 10.19 15.45 15.05
CA ARG A 153 10.95 15.43 16.31
C ARG A 153 11.77 16.70 16.50
N ALA A 154 12.44 17.19 15.45
CA ALA A 154 13.21 18.43 15.52
C ALA A 154 12.31 19.65 15.80
N LEU A 155 11.16 19.74 15.11
CA LEU A 155 10.18 20.81 15.33
C LEU A 155 9.58 20.77 16.75
N SER A 156 9.24 19.60 17.26
CA SER A 156 8.73 19.45 18.63
C SER A 156 9.77 19.87 19.68
N PHE A 157 11.05 19.56 19.44
CA PHE A 157 12.14 19.93 20.34
C PHE A 157 12.40 21.45 20.31
N SER A 158 12.40 22.07 19.12
CA SER A 158 12.59 23.52 18.99
C SER A 158 11.40 24.32 19.55
N ALA A 159 10.17 23.87 19.31
CA ALA A 159 8.99 24.49 19.89
C ALA A 159 8.98 24.40 21.43
N GLY A 160 9.39 23.27 21.99
CA GLY A 160 9.56 23.10 23.44
C GLY A 160 10.63 24.03 24.05
N ALA A 161 11.75 24.18 23.33
CA ALA A 161 12.83 25.08 23.77
C ALA A 161 12.42 26.56 23.76
N VAL A 162 11.71 26.99 22.71
CA VAL A 162 11.18 28.38 22.62
C VAL A 162 10.16 28.64 23.72
N LEU A 163 9.28 27.69 24.01
CA LEU A 163 8.31 27.80 25.09
C LEU A 163 9.00 27.87 26.48
N ALA A 164 10.05 27.08 26.70
CA ALA A 164 10.82 27.12 27.92
C ALA A 164 11.52 28.47 28.12
N LEU A 165 12.06 29.06 27.05
CA LEU A 165 12.67 30.41 27.08
C LEU A 165 11.64 31.54 27.28
N MET A 166 10.41 31.40 26.81
CA MET A 166 9.35 32.40 27.04
C MET A 166 8.76 32.34 28.46
N LEU A 167 8.97 31.25 29.16
CA LEU A 167 8.46 31.03 30.52
C LEU A 167 9.48 31.41 31.62
N TRP A 168 10.74 31.60 31.21
CA TRP A 168 11.81 32.05 32.12
C TRP A 168 12.02 33.56 32.06
#